data_ed2965a236976fb9c5f2a439806385f0
#
_entry.id   ed2965a236976fb9c5f2a439806385f0
#
_cell.length_a   1.000
_cell.length_b   1.000
_cell.length_c   1.000
_cell.angle_alpha   90.00
_cell.angle_beta   90.00
_cell.angle_gamma   90.00
#
_symmetry.space_group_name_H-M   'P 1'
#
loop_
_entity.id
_entity.type
_entity.pdbx_description
1 polymer ?
#
loop_
_entity_poly.entity_id
_entity_poly.type
_entity_poly.pdbx_seq_one_letter_code
_entity_poly.pdbx_strand_id
1 'polypeptide(L)'
;MKDNRAVLVKVCGLTDTVEADYLNKNKVDFAGFVLFFPKSKRNISIEKAEQIMAELDENIKKVAVIVSPDESEIQQINGSGFDYVQIHGEIKDRLLEQISKPVFKAFNIKDIKNIHKYQNNAKIVGYVFDAAAPGSGKVFDWNILNGIKRDAKTFILAGGLNDSNVREAVKLVNPDVVDVSSGVEYDSGSGKDPEKIKQFIRQLEINNKI
;
A
#
# COMPACT_ATOMS: atom_id res chain seq x y z
N MET A 1 17.50 -10.40 13.34
CA MET A 1 17.25 -9.32 14.31
C MET A 1 15.85 -8.80 14.07
N LYS A 2 14.96 -8.76 15.07
CA LYS A 2 13.65 -8.13 14.93
C LYS A 2 13.87 -6.65 14.61
N ASP A 3 13.26 -6.18 13.55
CA ASP A 3 13.24 -4.77 13.18
C ASP A 3 12.57 -3.98 14.31
N ASN A 4 13.20 -2.89 14.74
CA ASN A 4 12.81 -2.14 15.92
C ASN A 4 11.74 -1.07 15.61
N ARG A 5 11.02 -1.21 14.48
CA ARG A 5 9.96 -0.29 14.07
C ARG A 5 8.64 -0.68 14.74
N ALA A 6 7.92 0.33 15.22
CA ALA A 6 6.58 0.18 15.80
C ALA A 6 5.48 0.04 14.73
N VAL A 7 5.77 0.38 13.47
CA VAL A 7 4.84 0.40 12.33
C VAL A 7 5.48 -0.27 11.12
N LEU A 8 4.69 -1.04 10.37
CA LEU A 8 5.13 -1.67 9.13
C LEU A 8 5.14 -0.66 7.97
N VAL A 9 5.97 -0.92 6.96
CA VAL A 9 6.14 -0.04 5.80
C VAL A 9 5.75 -0.75 4.51
N LYS A 10 4.89 -0.11 3.74
CA LYS A 10 4.58 -0.47 2.36
C LYS A 10 5.14 0.60 1.41
N VAL A 11 5.85 0.17 0.38
CA VAL A 11 6.24 1.01 -0.76
C VAL A 11 5.44 0.58 -1.98
N CYS A 12 4.66 1.51 -2.54
CA CYS A 12 3.66 1.21 -3.56
C CYS A 12 4.04 1.79 -4.92
N GLY A 13 3.75 1.01 -5.96
CA GLY A 13 3.95 1.42 -7.36
C GLY A 13 5.39 1.25 -7.84
N LEU A 14 5.94 0.05 -7.65
CA LEU A 14 7.20 -0.37 -8.23
C LEU A 14 7.04 -0.54 -9.75
N THR A 15 8.07 -0.16 -10.49
CA THR A 15 8.06 -0.17 -11.96
C THR A 15 9.30 -0.78 -12.59
N ASP A 16 10.38 -0.93 -11.80
CA ASP A 16 11.65 -1.48 -12.28
C ASP A 16 12.22 -2.51 -11.30
N THR A 17 12.97 -3.50 -11.82
CA THR A 17 13.61 -4.56 -11.03
C THR A 17 14.66 -4.04 -10.05
N VAL A 18 15.36 -2.96 -10.41
CA VAL A 18 16.34 -2.32 -9.50
C VAL A 18 15.70 -1.83 -8.20
N GLU A 19 14.40 -1.50 -8.21
CA GLU A 19 13.69 -1.02 -7.03
C GLU A 19 13.51 -2.12 -5.97
N ALA A 20 13.55 -3.40 -6.36
CA ALA A 20 13.55 -4.52 -5.42
C ALA A 20 14.76 -4.47 -4.47
N ASP A 21 15.95 -4.20 -4.99
CA ASP A 21 17.16 -4.04 -4.17
C ASP A 21 17.04 -2.89 -3.15
N TYR A 22 16.35 -1.80 -3.52
CA TYR A 22 16.10 -0.69 -2.60
C TYR A 22 15.20 -1.11 -1.43
N LEU A 23 14.17 -1.92 -1.69
CA LEU A 23 13.26 -2.44 -0.67
C LEU A 23 13.97 -3.46 0.23
N ASN A 24 14.73 -4.39 -0.35
CA ASN A 24 15.50 -5.41 0.37
C ASN A 24 16.48 -4.76 1.36
N LYS A 25 17.30 -3.81 0.90
CA LYS A 25 18.29 -3.09 1.73
C LYS A 25 17.64 -2.32 2.90
N ASN A 26 16.45 -1.81 2.70
CA ASN A 26 15.73 -1.02 3.69
C ASN A 26 14.71 -1.86 4.50
N LYS A 27 14.64 -3.18 4.29
CA LYS A 27 13.74 -4.12 5.00
C LYS A 27 12.30 -3.64 5.01
N VAL A 28 11.79 -3.27 3.83
CA VAL A 28 10.39 -2.89 3.63
C VAL A 28 9.51 -4.12 3.83
N ASP A 29 8.30 -3.95 4.40
CA ASP A 29 7.44 -5.09 4.72
C ASP A 29 6.52 -5.49 3.55
N PHE A 30 6.09 -4.50 2.73
CA PHE A 30 5.19 -4.73 1.60
C PHE A 30 5.65 -3.98 0.35
N ALA A 31 5.61 -4.66 -0.79
CA ALA A 31 5.83 -4.10 -2.12
C ALA A 31 4.52 -4.06 -2.91
N GLY A 32 4.10 -2.88 -3.37
CA GLY A 32 2.85 -2.68 -4.12
C GLY A 32 3.09 -2.52 -5.62
N PHE A 33 2.24 -3.16 -6.44
CA PHE A 33 2.32 -3.19 -7.90
C PHE A 33 0.99 -2.75 -8.49
N VAL A 34 0.96 -1.63 -9.20
CA VAL A 34 -0.26 -1.12 -9.84
C VAL A 34 -0.48 -1.86 -11.15
N LEU A 35 -1.62 -2.54 -11.27
CA LEU A 35 -1.96 -3.38 -12.41
C LEU A 35 -3.29 -2.95 -13.02
N PHE A 36 -3.47 -3.19 -14.33
CA PHE A 36 -4.71 -2.97 -15.06
C PHE A 36 -5.27 -1.54 -14.99
N PHE A 37 -4.43 -0.56 -14.70
CA PHE A 37 -4.85 0.83 -14.61
C PHE A 37 -3.95 1.76 -15.44
N PRO A 38 -4.08 1.77 -16.78
CA PRO A 38 -3.18 2.51 -17.69
C PRO A 38 -3.11 4.02 -17.46
N LYS A 39 -4.10 4.59 -16.74
CA LYS A 39 -4.08 6.02 -16.35
C LYS A 39 -3.01 6.34 -15.30
N SER A 40 -2.51 5.33 -14.59
CA SER A 40 -1.42 5.49 -13.64
C SER A 40 -0.07 5.38 -14.34
N LYS A 41 0.82 6.32 -14.10
CA LYS A 41 2.23 6.22 -14.54
C LYS A 41 2.98 5.05 -13.90
N ARG A 42 2.41 4.43 -12.86
CA ARG A 42 2.96 3.28 -12.14
C ARG A 42 2.39 1.95 -12.61
N ASN A 43 1.51 1.99 -13.63
CA ASN A 43 0.91 0.77 -14.16
C ASN A 43 1.95 -0.07 -14.88
N ILE A 44 2.02 -1.35 -14.53
CA ILE A 44 2.87 -2.35 -15.18
C ILE A 44 2.06 -3.59 -15.54
N SER A 45 2.61 -4.47 -16.36
CA SER A 45 2.03 -5.78 -16.63
C SER A 45 2.31 -6.78 -15.50
N ILE A 46 1.57 -7.88 -15.47
CA ILE A 46 1.83 -8.98 -14.51
C ILE A 46 3.23 -9.55 -14.73
N GLU A 47 3.66 -9.77 -15.96
CA GLU A 47 4.98 -10.30 -16.28
C GLU A 47 6.10 -9.39 -15.75
N LYS A 48 5.93 -8.06 -15.86
CA LYS A 48 6.90 -7.11 -15.28
C LYS A 48 6.86 -7.16 -13.76
N ALA A 49 5.68 -7.28 -13.15
CA ALA A 49 5.56 -7.44 -11.70
C ALA A 49 6.25 -8.72 -11.22
N GLU A 50 6.07 -9.85 -11.92
CA GLU A 50 6.72 -11.12 -11.60
C GLU A 50 8.25 -11.03 -11.69
N GLN A 51 8.79 -10.32 -12.67
CA GLN A 51 10.23 -10.05 -12.76
C GLN A 51 10.74 -9.29 -11.53
N ILE A 52 10.01 -8.26 -11.08
CA ILE A 52 10.39 -7.50 -9.89
C ILE A 52 10.23 -8.35 -8.62
N MET A 53 9.15 -9.13 -8.51
CA MET A 53 8.89 -10.00 -7.37
C MET A 53 9.96 -11.07 -7.18
N ALA A 54 10.57 -11.56 -8.28
CA ALA A 54 11.65 -12.55 -8.23
C ALA A 54 12.94 -12.01 -7.56
N GLU A 55 13.13 -10.70 -7.57
CA GLU A 55 14.29 -10.03 -6.96
C GLU A 55 14.02 -9.58 -5.51
N LEU A 56 12.78 -9.68 -5.03
CA LEU A 56 12.42 -9.31 -3.65
C LEU A 56 12.76 -10.41 -2.65
N ASP A 57 13.26 -10.02 -1.49
CA ASP A 57 13.41 -10.92 -0.35
C ASP A 57 12.08 -11.60 -0.01
N GLU A 58 12.13 -12.86 0.41
CA GLU A 58 10.95 -13.69 0.74
C GLU A 58 10.06 -13.07 1.83
N ASN A 59 10.65 -12.28 2.73
CA ASN A 59 9.94 -11.60 3.81
C ASN A 59 9.02 -10.47 3.31
N ILE A 60 9.32 -9.87 2.16
CA ILE A 60 8.56 -8.76 1.61
C ILE A 60 7.28 -9.28 0.97
N LYS A 61 6.13 -8.84 1.47
CA LYS A 61 4.81 -9.24 0.95
C LYS A 61 4.46 -8.49 -0.32
N LYS A 62 4.05 -9.21 -1.35
CA LYS A 62 3.72 -8.71 -2.69
C LYS A 62 2.24 -8.38 -2.76
N VAL A 63 1.91 -7.13 -3.07
CA VAL A 63 0.54 -6.61 -3.09
C VAL A 63 0.15 -6.16 -4.49
N ALA A 64 -0.79 -6.86 -5.13
CA ALA A 64 -1.42 -6.39 -6.36
C ALA A 64 -2.36 -5.22 -6.05
N VAL A 65 -2.18 -4.08 -6.70
CA VAL A 65 -2.99 -2.87 -6.50
C VAL A 65 -3.82 -2.60 -7.75
N ILE A 66 -5.13 -2.70 -7.62
CA ILE A 66 -6.09 -2.66 -8.71
C ILE A 66 -7.26 -1.71 -8.43
N VAL A 67 -7.96 -1.30 -9.48
CA VAL A 67 -9.08 -0.35 -9.39
C VAL A 67 -10.31 -0.95 -10.05
N SER A 68 -11.36 -1.24 -9.26
CA SER A 68 -12.65 -1.77 -9.74
C SER A 68 -12.48 -2.94 -10.74
N PRO A 69 -11.83 -4.05 -10.33
CA PRO A 69 -11.42 -5.12 -11.23
C PRO A 69 -12.61 -5.85 -11.86
N ASP A 70 -12.35 -6.42 -13.04
CA ASP A 70 -13.22 -7.40 -13.66
C ASP A 70 -12.82 -8.85 -13.32
N GLU A 71 -13.57 -9.82 -13.87
CA GLU A 71 -13.35 -11.25 -13.60
C GLU A 71 -12.05 -11.78 -14.21
N SER A 72 -11.67 -11.30 -15.40
CA SER A 72 -10.43 -11.69 -16.06
C SER A 72 -9.19 -11.21 -15.31
N GLU A 73 -9.22 -9.98 -14.81
CA GLU A 73 -8.16 -9.40 -14.01
C GLU A 73 -7.97 -10.16 -12.69
N ILE A 74 -9.08 -10.55 -12.03
CA ILE A 74 -9.05 -11.37 -10.82
C ILE A 74 -8.44 -12.73 -11.07
N GLN A 75 -8.80 -13.39 -12.18
CA GLN A 75 -8.24 -14.71 -12.55
C GLN A 75 -6.73 -14.63 -12.76
N GLN A 76 -6.23 -13.60 -13.44
CA GLN A 76 -4.81 -13.39 -13.66
C GLN A 76 -4.06 -13.19 -12.32
N ILE A 77 -4.61 -12.39 -11.40
CA ILE A 77 -4.02 -12.16 -10.08
C ILE A 77 -4.03 -13.44 -9.24
N ASN A 78 -5.10 -14.23 -9.29
CA ASN A 78 -5.19 -15.50 -8.58
C ASN A 78 -4.11 -16.50 -9.02
N GLY A 79 -3.74 -16.48 -10.32
CA GLY A 79 -2.71 -17.32 -10.90
C GLY A 79 -1.27 -16.84 -10.67
N SER A 80 -1.09 -15.63 -10.13
CA SER A 80 0.23 -15.02 -9.95
C SER A 80 0.72 -15.07 -8.50
N GLY A 81 2.01 -14.74 -8.29
CA GLY A 81 2.74 -14.87 -7.03
C GLY A 81 2.44 -13.80 -5.97
N PHE A 82 1.33 -13.06 -6.05
CA PHE A 82 0.97 -12.05 -5.04
C PHE A 82 0.51 -12.68 -3.74
N ASP A 83 0.83 -12.03 -2.60
CA ASP A 83 0.38 -12.41 -1.26
C ASP A 83 -0.97 -11.76 -0.91
N TYR A 84 -1.20 -10.53 -1.39
CA TYR A 84 -2.38 -9.70 -1.10
C TYR A 84 -2.90 -9.01 -2.35
N VAL A 85 -4.17 -8.62 -2.29
CA VAL A 85 -4.79 -7.74 -3.29
C VAL A 85 -5.29 -6.47 -2.62
N GLN A 86 -4.88 -5.31 -3.09
CA GLN A 86 -5.40 -4.01 -2.65
C GLN A 86 -6.37 -3.48 -3.70
N ILE A 87 -7.62 -3.20 -3.28
CA ILE A 87 -8.68 -2.80 -4.20
C ILE A 87 -9.11 -1.37 -3.92
N HIS A 88 -8.89 -0.49 -4.89
CA HIS A 88 -9.48 0.84 -4.97
C HIS A 88 -10.82 0.79 -5.71
N GLY A 89 -11.69 1.80 -5.47
CA GLY A 89 -13.00 1.86 -6.11
C GLY A 89 -13.97 0.80 -5.58
N GLU A 90 -14.99 0.50 -6.36
CA GLU A 90 -16.02 -0.46 -5.99
C GLU A 90 -15.67 -1.88 -6.47
N ILE A 91 -16.12 -2.88 -5.74
CA ILE A 91 -16.10 -4.28 -6.15
C ILE A 91 -17.43 -4.93 -5.78
N LYS A 92 -17.98 -5.71 -6.70
CA LYS A 92 -19.20 -6.51 -6.48
C LYS A 92 -18.85 -7.69 -5.57
N ASP A 93 -19.74 -8.04 -4.64
CA ASP A 93 -19.55 -9.15 -3.70
C ASP A 93 -19.18 -10.46 -4.42
N ARG A 94 -19.84 -10.77 -5.54
CA ARG A 94 -19.53 -11.95 -6.36
C ARG A 94 -18.07 -11.98 -6.81
N LEU A 95 -17.52 -10.84 -7.21
CA LEU A 95 -16.11 -10.74 -7.65
C LEU A 95 -15.14 -10.82 -6.47
N LEU A 96 -15.51 -10.19 -5.35
CA LEU A 96 -14.72 -10.26 -4.13
C LEU A 96 -14.56 -11.71 -3.65
N GLU A 97 -15.62 -12.52 -3.75
CA GLU A 97 -15.58 -13.94 -3.37
C GLU A 97 -14.67 -14.79 -4.27
N GLN A 98 -14.46 -14.40 -5.52
CA GLN A 98 -13.57 -15.10 -6.45
C GLN A 98 -12.08 -14.84 -6.18
N ILE A 99 -11.72 -13.80 -5.43
CA ILE A 99 -10.33 -13.52 -5.08
C ILE A 99 -9.83 -14.57 -4.10
N SER A 100 -8.77 -15.29 -4.44
CA SER A 100 -8.17 -16.32 -3.60
C SER A 100 -7.22 -15.79 -2.52
N LYS A 101 -6.85 -14.53 -2.60
CA LYS A 101 -5.88 -13.86 -1.72
C LYS A 101 -6.60 -12.99 -0.67
N PRO A 102 -5.99 -12.74 0.50
CA PRO A 102 -6.49 -11.73 1.43
C PRO A 102 -6.50 -10.34 0.80
N VAL A 103 -7.51 -9.53 1.14
CA VAL A 103 -7.79 -8.26 0.49
C VAL A 103 -7.60 -7.09 1.44
N PHE A 104 -6.86 -6.07 1.00
CA PHE A 104 -6.87 -4.72 1.56
C PHE A 104 -7.87 -3.86 0.78
N LYS A 105 -8.92 -3.36 1.44
CA LYS A 105 -9.89 -2.46 0.81
C LYS A 105 -9.47 -1.01 0.99
N ALA A 106 -9.21 -0.34 -0.12
CA ALA A 106 -8.83 1.08 -0.11
C ALA A 106 -10.06 1.98 -0.14
N PHE A 107 -10.03 3.03 0.69
CA PHE A 107 -11.02 4.08 0.78
C PHE A 107 -10.37 5.43 0.55
N ASN A 108 -10.95 6.22 -0.34
CA ASN A 108 -10.70 7.65 -0.34
C ASN A 108 -11.38 8.27 0.87
N ILE A 109 -10.85 9.38 1.35
CA ILE A 109 -11.43 10.10 2.50
C ILE A 109 -12.91 10.44 2.30
N LYS A 110 -13.35 10.66 1.06
CA LYS A 110 -14.75 10.92 0.72
C LYS A 110 -15.66 9.69 0.85
N ASP A 111 -15.07 8.50 0.76
CA ASP A 111 -15.79 7.22 0.72
C ASP A 111 -15.72 6.46 2.04
N ILE A 112 -15.08 7.03 3.05
CA ILE A 112 -14.85 6.40 4.37
C ILE A 112 -16.16 5.92 5.02
N LYS A 113 -17.26 6.63 4.80
CA LYS A 113 -18.61 6.24 5.27
C LYS A 113 -19.05 4.87 4.74
N ASN A 114 -18.45 4.37 3.67
CA ASN A 114 -18.79 3.06 3.09
C ASN A 114 -18.04 1.89 3.76
N ILE A 115 -17.19 2.13 4.75
CA ILE A 115 -16.42 1.09 5.44
C ILE A 115 -17.31 -0.02 6.02
N HIS A 116 -18.50 0.36 6.51
CA HIS A 116 -19.48 -0.57 7.10
C HIS A 116 -19.89 -1.70 6.14
N LYS A 117 -19.84 -1.48 4.82
CA LYS A 117 -20.17 -2.50 3.80
C LYS A 117 -19.19 -3.67 3.83
N TYR A 118 -17.96 -3.46 4.31
CA TYR A 118 -16.86 -4.40 4.24
C TYR A 118 -16.44 -4.98 5.59
N GLN A 119 -16.98 -4.46 6.72
CA GLN A 119 -16.57 -4.84 8.07
C GLN A 119 -16.73 -6.34 8.36
N ASN A 120 -17.83 -6.93 7.89
CA ASN A 120 -18.16 -8.32 8.16
C ASN A 120 -17.62 -9.30 7.11
N ASN A 121 -16.94 -8.83 6.08
CA ASN A 121 -16.38 -9.72 5.05
C ASN A 121 -15.02 -10.25 5.52
N ALA A 122 -14.90 -11.59 5.64
CA ALA A 122 -13.69 -12.25 6.13
C ALA A 122 -12.49 -12.15 5.15
N LYS A 123 -12.74 -11.92 3.86
CA LYS A 123 -11.68 -11.72 2.86
C LYS A 123 -10.99 -10.38 3.01
N ILE A 124 -11.68 -9.38 3.56
CA ILE A 124 -11.10 -8.07 3.86
C ILE A 124 -10.31 -8.18 5.16
N VAL A 125 -8.99 -8.18 5.06
CA VAL A 125 -8.07 -8.28 6.20
C VAL A 125 -7.48 -6.93 6.63
N GLY A 126 -7.71 -5.88 5.86
CA GLY A 126 -7.26 -4.52 6.20
C GLY A 126 -7.92 -3.44 5.36
N TYR A 127 -7.78 -2.21 5.85
CA TYR A 127 -8.28 -1.01 5.20
C TYR A 127 -7.14 -0.05 4.90
N VAL A 128 -7.11 0.47 3.68
CA VAL A 128 -6.18 1.52 3.26
C VAL A 128 -6.94 2.84 3.20
N PHE A 129 -6.47 3.84 3.93
CA PHE A 129 -7.03 5.18 3.91
C PHE A 129 -6.12 6.11 3.12
N ASP A 130 -6.62 6.58 1.99
CA ASP A 130 -5.86 7.37 1.03
C ASP A 130 -6.52 8.75 0.82
N ALA A 131 -5.74 9.71 0.33
CA ALA A 131 -6.22 11.05 -0.01
C ALA A 131 -7.36 11.00 -1.04
N ALA A 132 -8.10 12.11 -1.17
CA ALA A 132 -9.21 12.21 -2.12
C ALA A 132 -8.82 11.99 -3.60
N ALA A 133 -7.52 12.16 -3.92
CA ALA A 133 -6.93 11.87 -5.21
C ALA A 133 -5.71 10.96 -5.00
N PRO A 134 -5.88 9.63 -5.05
CA PRO A 134 -4.80 8.67 -4.84
C PRO A 134 -3.61 8.92 -5.77
N GLY A 135 -2.40 8.86 -5.22
CA GLY A 135 -1.16 9.07 -5.98
C GLY A 135 -0.83 10.53 -6.32
N SER A 136 -1.65 11.50 -5.88
CA SER A 136 -1.39 12.94 -6.12
C SER A 136 -0.29 13.54 -5.24
N GLY A 137 0.16 12.83 -4.20
CA GLY A 137 1.09 13.36 -3.20
C GLY A 137 0.48 14.37 -2.22
N LYS A 138 -0.83 14.63 -2.29
CA LYS A 138 -1.51 15.56 -1.38
C LYS A 138 -1.90 14.86 -0.08
N VAL A 139 -1.62 15.52 1.03
CA VAL A 139 -2.04 15.10 2.38
C VAL A 139 -3.50 15.49 2.60
N PHE A 140 -4.23 14.71 3.39
CA PHE A 140 -5.56 15.06 3.89
C PHE A 140 -5.53 15.28 5.40
N ASP A 141 -6.62 15.81 5.96
CA ASP A 141 -6.75 15.95 7.41
C ASP A 141 -6.88 14.57 8.08
N TRP A 142 -5.80 14.09 8.70
CA TRP A 142 -5.76 12.79 9.38
C TRP A 142 -6.70 12.69 10.58
N ASN A 143 -7.13 13.82 11.17
CA ASN A 143 -8.09 13.80 12.29
C ASN A 143 -9.44 13.15 11.92
N ILE A 144 -9.79 13.14 10.64
CA ILE A 144 -10.98 12.45 10.14
C ILE A 144 -10.96 10.95 10.49
N LEU A 145 -9.77 10.36 10.59
CA LEU A 145 -9.59 8.94 10.91
C LEU A 145 -9.85 8.61 12.39
N ASN A 146 -9.80 9.59 13.29
CA ASN A 146 -10.04 9.40 14.72
C ASN A 146 -11.47 8.92 15.04
N GLY A 147 -12.42 9.17 14.13
CA GLY A 147 -13.80 8.70 14.26
C GLY A 147 -14.03 7.25 13.80
N ILE A 148 -13.02 6.59 13.22
CA ILE A 148 -13.15 5.23 12.72
C ILE A 148 -12.94 4.25 13.86
N LYS A 149 -13.98 3.45 14.15
CA LYS A 149 -13.87 2.37 15.12
C LYS A 149 -12.88 1.32 14.61
N ARG A 150 -11.80 1.10 15.37
CA ARG A 150 -10.84 0.04 15.10
C ARG A 150 -11.49 -1.33 15.31
N ASP A 151 -11.22 -2.25 14.41
CA ASP A 151 -11.54 -3.67 14.53
C ASP A 151 -10.24 -4.50 14.42
N ALA A 152 -10.34 -5.80 14.21
CA ALA A 152 -9.17 -6.68 14.08
C ALA A 152 -8.45 -6.58 12.72
N LYS A 153 -8.92 -5.72 11.81
CA LYS A 153 -8.35 -5.57 10.47
C LYS A 153 -7.20 -4.58 10.48
N THR A 154 -6.18 -4.85 9.67
CA THR A 154 -5.00 -4.00 9.51
C THR A 154 -5.40 -2.59 9.07
N PHE A 155 -4.92 -1.59 9.77
CA PHE A 155 -5.17 -0.18 9.48
C PHE A 155 -3.98 0.44 8.76
N ILE A 156 -4.13 0.72 7.48
CA ILE A 156 -3.06 1.19 6.60
C ILE A 156 -3.30 2.66 6.28
N LEU A 157 -2.34 3.52 6.63
CA LEU A 157 -2.38 4.93 6.30
C LEU A 157 -1.60 5.19 5.02
N ALA A 158 -2.26 5.78 4.04
CA ALA A 158 -1.70 6.23 2.77
C ALA A 158 -1.99 7.71 2.52
N GLY A 159 -1.65 8.22 1.34
CA GLY A 159 -2.01 9.56 0.89
C GLY A 159 -1.03 10.65 1.28
N GLY A 160 -0.09 10.97 0.39
CA GLY A 160 0.84 12.09 0.53
C GLY A 160 1.90 11.94 1.61
N LEU A 161 2.13 10.72 2.12
CA LEU A 161 3.19 10.46 3.07
C LEU A 161 4.57 10.67 2.43
N ASN A 162 5.50 11.23 3.21
CA ASN A 162 6.90 11.42 2.87
C ASN A 162 7.74 11.51 4.16
N ASP A 163 9.04 11.67 4.05
CA ASP A 163 9.98 11.74 5.18
C ASP A 163 9.71 12.92 6.13
N SER A 164 9.15 14.03 5.64
CA SER A 164 8.89 15.21 6.45
C SER A 164 7.63 15.10 7.32
N ASN A 165 6.67 14.23 6.96
CA ASN A 165 5.36 14.17 7.62
C ASN A 165 4.99 12.81 8.24
N VAL A 166 5.67 11.72 7.87
CA VAL A 166 5.28 10.37 8.30
C VAL A 166 5.35 10.19 9.82
N ARG A 167 6.29 10.85 10.48
CA ARG A 167 6.43 10.79 11.95
C ARG A 167 5.21 11.36 12.66
N GLU A 168 4.73 12.51 12.21
CA GLU A 168 3.53 13.15 12.73
C GLU A 168 2.29 12.30 12.43
N ALA A 169 2.19 11.80 11.19
CA ALA A 169 1.10 10.92 10.76
C ALA A 169 0.97 9.69 11.65
N VAL A 170 2.09 9.01 11.95
CA VAL A 170 2.12 7.84 12.83
C VAL A 170 1.68 8.19 14.26
N LYS A 171 2.16 9.31 14.81
CA LYS A 171 1.76 9.76 16.16
C LYS A 171 0.27 10.07 16.26
N LEU A 172 -0.30 10.70 15.23
CA LEU A 172 -1.68 11.14 15.24
C LEU A 172 -2.67 10.01 14.96
N VAL A 173 -2.33 9.13 14.01
CA VAL A 173 -3.24 8.08 13.52
C VAL A 173 -3.00 6.73 14.18
N ASN A 174 -1.78 6.46 14.64
CA ASN A 174 -1.33 5.16 15.16
C ASN A 174 -1.71 4.00 14.22
N PRO A 175 -1.28 4.02 12.93
CA PRO A 175 -1.60 2.97 11.97
C PRO A 175 -0.75 1.71 12.23
N ASP A 176 -1.22 0.56 11.73
CA ASP A 176 -0.42 -0.68 11.71
C ASP A 176 0.62 -0.65 10.58
N VAL A 177 0.27 -0.01 9.45
CA VAL A 177 1.12 0.11 8.27
C VAL A 177 1.05 1.53 7.72
N VAL A 178 2.18 2.08 7.30
CA VAL A 178 2.25 3.29 6.46
C VAL A 178 2.55 2.91 5.01
N ASP A 179 1.77 3.45 4.07
CA ASP A 179 1.88 3.17 2.64
C ASP A 179 2.34 4.42 1.89
N VAL A 180 3.55 4.37 1.36
CA VAL A 180 4.16 5.48 0.63
C VAL A 180 4.35 5.15 -0.85
N SER A 181 4.08 6.12 -1.72
CA SER A 181 4.30 5.99 -3.16
C SER A 181 5.07 7.18 -3.72
N SER A 182 4.39 8.29 -4.04
CA SER A 182 5.02 9.48 -4.63
C SER A 182 6.05 10.16 -3.73
N GLY A 183 5.91 10.06 -2.40
CA GLY A 183 6.85 10.67 -1.45
C GLY A 183 8.25 10.06 -1.46
N VAL A 184 8.44 8.91 -2.11
CA VAL A 184 9.74 8.25 -2.28
C VAL A 184 10.10 8.04 -3.76
N GLU A 185 9.52 8.81 -4.66
CA GLU A 185 9.92 8.84 -6.07
C GLU A 185 10.98 9.91 -6.33
N TYR A 186 11.77 9.73 -7.41
CA TYR A 186 12.65 10.78 -7.91
C TYR A 186 11.85 12.05 -8.23
N ASP A 187 12.48 13.21 -8.15
CA ASP A 187 11.83 14.50 -8.47
C ASP A 187 11.38 14.57 -9.93
N SER A 188 12.00 13.80 -10.83
CA SER A 188 11.51 13.56 -12.19
C SER A 188 10.12 12.91 -12.23
N GLY A 189 9.67 12.33 -11.12
CA GLY A 189 8.38 11.64 -10.98
C GLY A 189 8.34 10.25 -11.62
N SER A 190 9.47 9.64 -11.92
CA SER A 190 9.58 8.28 -12.49
C SER A 190 10.51 7.43 -11.64
N GLY A 191 10.03 6.27 -11.19
CA GLY A 191 10.78 5.33 -10.38
C GLY A 191 10.96 5.73 -8.92
N LYS A 192 11.42 4.78 -8.09
CA LYS A 192 11.66 4.98 -6.65
C LYS A 192 13.09 5.45 -6.42
N ASP A 193 13.25 6.43 -5.52
CA ASP A 193 14.52 6.98 -5.09
C ASP A 193 15.00 6.24 -3.83
N PRO A 194 16.13 5.51 -3.87
CA PRO A 194 16.63 4.75 -2.72
C PRO A 194 16.96 5.61 -1.51
N GLU A 195 17.43 6.85 -1.71
CA GLU A 195 17.74 7.74 -0.59
C GLU A 195 16.47 8.27 0.07
N LYS A 196 15.41 8.56 -0.69
CA LYS A 196 14.12 8.95 -0.14
C LYS A 196 13.47 7.80 0.63
N ILE A 197 13.54 6.54 0.13
CA ILE A 197 13.08 5.35 0.86
C ILE A 197 13.81 5.25 2.21
N LYS A 198 15.12 5.35 2.19
CA LYS A 198 15.95 5.29 3.40
C LYS A 198 15.64 6.41 4.38
N GLN A 199 15.46 7.65 3.91
CA GLN A 199 15.09 8.78 4.76
C GLN A 199 13.71 8.58 5.39
N PHE A 200 12.72 8.13 4.60
CA PHE A 200 11.38 7.81 5.09
C PHE A 200 11.41 6.78 6.23
N ILE A 201 12.15 5.68 6.05
CA ILE A 201 12.27 4.62 7.06
C ILE A 201 12.97 5.11 8.32
N ARG A 202 14.03 5.91 8.20
CA ARG A 202 14.73 6.52 9.35
C ARG A 202 13.79 7.34 10.25
N GLN A 203 12.81 8.03 9.67
CA GLN A 203 11.83 8.78 10.48
C GLN A 203 10.99 7.89 11.39
N LEU A 204 10.80 6.63 11.02
CA LEU A 204 10.02 5.63 11.77
C LEU A 204 10.86 4.94 12.86
N GLU A 205 12.18 4.88 12.72
CA GLU A 205 13.10 4.25 13.67
C GLU A 205 13.40 5.16 14.89
N ILE A 206 13.31 6.46 14.73
CA ILE A 206 13.71 7.45 15.77
C ILE A 206 12.76 7.42 16.99
N ASN A 207 11.57 6.83 16.87
CA ASN A 207 10.59 6.77 17.96
C ASN A 207 10.89 5.69 19.04
N ASN A 208 11.90 4.85 18.89
CA ASN A 208 12.21 3.76 19.81
C ASN A 208 13.28 4.10 20.86
N LYS A 209 13.62 5.39 21.04
CA LYS A 209 14.58 5.85 22.07
C LYS A 209 13.93 6.88 23.00
N ILE A 210 12.87 6.49 23.70
CA ILE A 210 12.41 7.19 24.91
C ILE A 210 12.14 6.14 25.98
#